data_725bd3f73db00d4839e91501afbe528e
#
_entry.id   725bd3f73db00d4839e91501afbe528e
#
_cell.length_a   1.000
_cell.length_b   1.000
_cell.length_c   1.000
_cell.angle_alpha   90.00
_cell.angle_beta   90.00
_cell.angle_gamma   90.00
#
_symmetry.space_group_name_H-M   'P 1'
#
loop_
_entity.id
_entity.type
_entity.pdbx_description
1 polymer ?
#
loop_
_entity_poly.entity_id
_entity_poly.type
_entity_poly.pdbx_seq_one_letter_code
_entity_poly.pdbx_strand_id
1 'polypeptide(L)'
;MSAVTPSWLLALHSTSEVLGLGLAPLAPFLQASAQAAQSPRINSHPLGRRLSNDLLACVEQLLPAHQWCELGRLAVATGPGGFTGTRVTVVFARTLAQQLALPLDGFSSFLLIAHRLRQRAEVGDQPFWLLQELPRRGIVAGCYAVDEWALGGIAEREAPRLYGQLDDLPPGARLEARVDPAADVEQLLRLSGLAAVAGSAAPWANVLPLYPTSPVPQP
;
A
#
# COMPACT_ATOMS: atom_id res chain seq x y z
N MET A 1 17.05 -10.89 -29.40
CA MET A 1 16.84 -10.70 -27.95
C MET A 1 15.39 -11.09 -27.67
N SER A 2 15.14 -12.24 -26.99
CA SER A 2 13.79 -12.60 -26.59
C SER A 2 13.27 -11.57 -25.61
N ALA A 3 12.09 -10.99 -25.88
CA ALA A 3 11.44 -10.08 -24.94
C ALA A 3 11.14 -10.88 -23.65
N VAL A 4 11.66 -10.40 -22.53
CA VAL A 4 11.33 -10.98 -21.20
C VAL A 4 9.85 -10.67 -20.94
N THR A 5 9.05 -11.72 -20.76
CA THR A 5 7.64 -11.54 -20.42
C THR A 5 7.54 -11.07 -18.96
N PRO A 6 6.89 -9.94 -18.67
CA PRO A 6 6.70 -9.47 -17.30
C PRO A 6 6.01 -10.54 -16.45
N SER A 7 6.66 -10.95 -15.37
CA SER A 7 6.21 -12.12 -14.58
C SER A 7 5.80 -11.76 -13.16
N TRP A 8 6.32 -10.63 -12.61
CA TRP A 8 6.21 -10.33 -11.20
C TRP A 8 5.57 -8.99 -10.89
N LEU A 9 4.79 -8.97 -9.83
CA LEU A 9 4.29 -7.79 -9.11
C LEU A 9 5.04 -7.69 -7.79
N LEU A 10 5.74 -6.57 -7.56
CA LEU A 10 6.44 -6.27 -6.32
C LEU A 10 5.69 -5.22 -5.51
N ALA A 11 5.41 -5.50 -4.24
CA ALA A 11 4.74 -4.62 -3.30
C ALA A 11 5.65 -4.21 -2.14
N LEU A 12 5.58 -2.93 -1.75
CA LEU A 12 6.39 -2.35 -0.67
C LEU A 12 5.51 -1.57 0.32
N HIS A 13 5.68 -1.86 1.61
CA HIS A 13 4.93 -1.23 2.69
C HIS A 13 5.86 -0.89 3.87
N SER A 14 5.94 0.38 4.26
CA SER A 14 6.78 0.84 5.38
C SER A 14 6.13 1.98 6.17
N THR A 15 4.82 1.93 6.36
CA THR A 15 4.10 2.97 7.13
C THR A 15 4.22 2.78 8.64
N SER A 16 4.87 1.69 9.08
CA SER A 16 5.32 1.42 10.45
C SER A 16 6.85 1.26 10.51
N GLU A 17 7.39 0.84 11.65
CA GLU A 17 8.82 0.53 11.80
C GLU A 17 9.23 -0.80 11.13
N VAL A 18 8.27 -1.54 10.60
CA VAL A 18 8.49 -2.80 9.89
C VAL A 18 8.31 -2.56 8.39
N LEU A 19 9.32 -2.95 7.61
CA LEU A 19 9.22 -3.04 6.16
C LEU A 19 8.52 -4.35 5.80
N GLY A 20 7.36 -4.26 5.17
CA GLY A 20 6.68 -5.36 4.50
C GLY A 20 7.04 -5.37 3.00
N LEU A 21 7.42 -6.53 2.50
CA LEU A 21 7.69 -6.77 1.09
C LEU A 21 6.85 -7.93 0.59
N GLY A 22 6.31 -7.82 -0.61
CA GLY A 22 5.54 -8.87 -1.24
C GLY A 22 5.93 -9.06 -2.70
N LEU A 23 5.99 -10.31 -3.15
CA LEU A 23 6.22 -10.65 -4.54
C LEU A 23 5.20 -11.71 -4.97
N ALA A 24 4.43 -11.41 -6.01
CA ALA A 24 3.43 -12.32 -6.57
C ALA A 24 3.59 -12.44 -8.08
N PRO A 25 3.25 -13.61 -8.68
CA PRO A 25 3.12 -13.70 -10.12
C PRO A 25 2.03 -12.75 -10.62
N LEU A 26 2.31 -12.03 -11.71
CA LEU A 26 1.33 -11.11 -12.32
C LEU A 26 0.33 -11.86 -13.23
N ALA A 27 0.76 -12.92 -13.89
CA ALA A 27 -0.04 -13.68 -14.85
C ALA A 27 -1.37 -14.22 -14.30
N PRO A 28 -1.47 -14.78 -13.08
CA PRO A 28 -2.75 -15.27 -12.54
C PRO A 28 -3.81 -14.19 -12.42
N PHE A 29 -3.41 -12.94 -12.13
CA PHE A 29 -4.34 -11.81 -12.13
C PHE A 29 -4.87 -11.52 -13.54
N LEU A 30 -4.01 -11.59 -14.57
CA LEU A 30 -4.36 -11.23 -15.94
C LEU A 30 -5.14 -12.32 -16.69
N GLN A 31 -5.01 -13.60 -16.31
CA GLN A 31 -5.56 -14.73 -17.05
C GLN A 31 -6.84 -15.31 -16.46
N ALA A 32 -7.33 -14.80 -15.34
CA ALA A 32 -8.51 -15.31 -14.60
C ALA A 32 -8.48 -16.85 -14.35
N SER A 33 -7.34 -17.50 -14.54
CA SER A 33 -7.16 -18.94 -14.33
C SER A 33 -6.64 -19.19 -12.92
N ALA A 34 -7.55 -19.60 -12.04
CA ALA A 34 -7.25 -19.91 -10.64
C ALA A 34 -6.42 -21.21 -10.46
N GLN A 35 -5.94 -21.85 -11.53
CA GLN A 35 -5.16 -23.07 -11.45
C GLN A 35 -3.67 -22.78 -11.37
N ALA A 36 -3.07 -23.13 -10.24
CA ALA A 36 -1.64 -23.05 -9.91
C ALA A 36 -1.06 -21.62 -9.73
N ALA A 37 -1.79 -20.70 -9.14
CA ALA A 37 -1.19 -19.47 -8.65
C ALA A 37 -0.18 -19.82 -7.54
N GLN A 38 1.11 -19.58 -7.79
CA GLN A 38 2.10 -19.61 -6.72
C GLN A 38 1.66 -18.63 -5.63
N SER A 39 1.64 -19.10 -4.38
CA SER A 39 1.36 -18.23 -3.25
C SER A 39 2.33 -17.05 -3.24
N PRO A 40 1.88 -15.84 -2.89
CA PRO A 40 2.77 -14.69 -2.80
C PRO A 40 3.87 -14.95 -1.78
N ARG A 41 5.08 -14.51 -2.08
CA ARG A 41 6.18 -14.47 -1.10
C ARG A 41 6.07 -13.17 -0.33
N ILE A 42 5.92 -13.24 0.99
CA ILE A 42 5.79 -12.08 1.86
C ILE A 42 6.86 -12.14 2.93
N ASN A 43 7.62 -11.06 3.06
CA ASN A 43 8.65 -10.89 4.06
C ASN A 43 8.38 -9.63 4.89
N SER A 44 8.70 -9.70 6.18
CA SER A 44 8.62 -8.56 7.09
C SER A 44 9.96 -8.37 7.80
N HIS A 45 10.48 -7.14 7.77
CA HIS A 45 11.78 -6.78 8.31
C HIS A 45 11.63 -5.64 9.32
N PRO A 46 11.88 -5.87 10.62
CA PRO A 46 11.81 -4.82 11.64
C PRO A 46 13.05 -3.92 11.56
N LEU A 47 13.04 -2.99 10.62
CA LEU A 47 14.19 -2.15 10.31
C LEU A 47 14.24 -0.84 11.11
N GLY A 48 13.08 -0.26 11.44
CA GLY A 48 13.01 1.02 12.11
C GLY A 48 13.88 2.08 11.40
N ARG A 49 14.84 2.65 12.11
CA ARG A 49 15.76 3.67 11.57
C ARG A 49 16.74 3.16 10.51
N ARG A 50 16.93 1.84 10.39
CA ARG A 50 17.84 1.24 9.40
C ARG A 50 17.21 1.13 8.01
N LEU A 51 15.91 1.44 7.87
CA LEU A 51 15.18 1.27 6.62
C LEU A 51 15.90 1.89 5.41
N SER A 52 16.41 3.11 5.54
CA SER A 52 17.11 3.79 4.43
C SER A 52 18.39 3.09 3.97
N ASN A 53 19.04 2.35 4.86
CA ASN A 53 20.29 1.64 4.55
C ASN A 53 20.02 0.23 4.01
N ASP A 54 18.98 -0.43 4.53
CA ASP A 54 18.79 -1.87 4.34
C ASP A 54 17.67 -2.18 3.32
N LEU A 55 16.86 -1.17 2.91
CA LEU A 55 15.72 -1.36 2.00
C LEU A 55 16.11 -2.09 0.71
N LEU A 56 17.15 -1.62 0.03
CA LEU A 56 17.60 -2.21 -1.22
C LEU A 56 18.01 -3.68 -1.03
N ALA A 57 18.80 -3.97 0.00
CA ALA A 57 19.25 -5.33 0.30
C ALA A 57 18.07 -6.27 0.61
N CYS A 58 17.03 -5.79 1.33
CA CYS A 58 15.83 -6.57 1.59
C CYS A 58 15.05 -6.87 0.30
N VAL A 59 14.96 -5.90 -0.62
CA VAL A 59 14.31 -6.11 -1.92
C VAL A 59 15.11 -7.13 -2.76
N GLU A 60 16.43 -7.05 -2.80
CA GLU A 60 17.29 -7.98 -3.53
C GLU A 60 17.27 -9.41 -2.95
N GLN A 61 17.07 -9.55 -1.64
CA GLN A 61 16.83 -10.87 -1.02
C GLN A 61 15.53 -11.51 -1.48
N LEU A 62 14.49 -10.71 -1.74
CA LEU A 62 13.20 -11.20 -2.22
C LEU A 62 13.23 -11.48 -3.73
N LEU A 63 13.80 -10.57 -4.50
CA LEU A 63 14.01 -10.67 -5.95
C LEU A 63 15.38 -10.07 -6.31
N PRO A 64 16.38 -10.90 -6.69
CA PRO A 64 17.69 -10.44 -7.06
C PRO A 64 17.69 -9.43 -8.21
N ALA A 65 18.58 -8.42 -8.18
CA ALA A 65 18.57 -7.29 -9.12
C ALA A 65 18.63 -7.73 -10.60
N HIS A 66 19.34 -8.82 -10.91
CA HIS A 66 19.41 -9.34 -12.28
C HIS A 66 18.05 -9.86 -12.82
N GLN A 67 17.07 -10.10 -11.95
CA GLN A 67 15.70 -10.50 -12.31
C GLN A 67 14.72 -9.32 -12.34
N TRP A 68 15.13 -8.09 -12.04
CA TRP A 68 14.21 -6.94 -12.04
C TRP A 68 13.64 -6.63 -13.42
N CYS A 69 14.30 -7.07 -14.50
CA CYS A 69 13.74 -7.02 -15.85
C CYS A 69 12.47 -7.87 -16.03
N GLU A 70 12.20 -8.81 -15.10
CA GLU A 70 10.98 -9.62 -15.08
C GLU A 70 9.84 -8.95 -14.31
N LEU A 71 10.07 -7.82 -13.64
CA LEU A 71 9.00 -7.04 -13.02
C LEU A 71 8.07 -6.48 -14.10
N GLY A 72 6.77 -6.61 -13.88
CA GLY A 72 5.74 -6.07 -14.77
C GLY A 72 4.93 -4.95 -14.11
N ARG A 73 4.95 -4.86 -12.78
CA ARG A 73 4.20 -3.88 -12.02
C ARG A 73 4.76 -3.70 -10.61
N LEU A 74 4.63 -2.50 -10.08
CA LEU A 74 5.00 -2.17 -8.71
C LEU A 74 3.79 -1.64 -7.94
N ALA A 75 3.80 -1.84 -6.63
CA ALA A 75 2.80 -1.26 -5.72
C ALA A 75 3.47 -0.75 -4.45
N VAL A 76 3.00 0.37 -3.91
CA VAL A 76 3.55 0.95 -2.69
C VAL A 76 2.46 1.53 -1.79
N ALA A 77 2.58 1.31 -0.48
CA ALA A 77 1.76 2.00 0.50
C ALA A 77 2.23 3.46 0.66
N THR A 78 1.32 4.40 0.43
CA THR A 78 1.65 5.85 0.41
C THR A 78 1.53 6.53 1.77
N GLY A 79 1.05 5.85 2.81
CA GLY A 79 0.72 6.42 4.13
C GLY A 79 -0.79 6.51 4.33
N PRO A 80 -1.25 7.10 5.44
CA PRO A 80 -0.46 7.70 6.52
C PRO A 80 0.37 6.69 7.31
N GLY A 81 1.44 7.18 7.96
CA GLY A 81 2.34 6.35 8.76
C GLY A 81 3.64 7.07 9.11
N GLY A 82 4.69 6.32 9.42
CA GLY A 82 6.00 6.87 9.75
C GLY A 82 6.56 7.74 8.63
N PHE A 83 6.78 9.03 8.92
CA PHE A 83 7.13 10.05 7.93
C PHE A 83 8.35 9.67 7.07
N THR A 84 9.46 9.31 7.72
CA THR A 84 10.71 9.01 7.01
C THR A 84 10.60 7.69 6.23
N GLY A 85 10.07 6.65 6.87
CA GLY A 85 9.95 5.32 6.26
C GLY A 85 9.09 5.34 4.99
N THR A 86 7.88 5.88 5.09
CA THR A 86 6.97 6.00 3.94
C THR A 86 7.60 6.75 2.78
N ARG A 87 8.27 7.89 3.06
CA ARG A 87 8.94 8.70 2.03
C ARG A 87 10.05 7.93 1.31
N VAL A 88 10.93 7.28 2.06
CA VAL A 88 12.05 6.51 1.50
C VAL A 88 11.53 5.42 0.57
N THR A 89 10.52 4.67 1.02
CA THR A 89 9.97 3.56 0.23
C THR A 89 9.20 4.03 -1.00
N VAL A 90 8.43 5.12 -0.90
CA VAL A 90 7.74 5.70 -2.06
C VAL A 90 8.75 6.24 -3.08
N VAL A 91 9.80 6.94 -2.64
CA VAL A 91 10.86 7.42 -3.54
C VAL A 91 11.57 6.26 -4.22
N PHE A 92 11.93 5.21 -3.47
CA PHE A 92 12.53 4.00 -4.02
C PHE A 92 11.64 3.36 -5.10
N ALA A 93 10.35 3.13 -4.79
CA ALA A 93 9.39 2.53 -5.72
C ALA A 93 9.23 3.36 -6.99
N ARG A 94 9.13 4.70 -6.86
CA ARG A 94 9.06 5.63 -8.00
C ARG A 94 10.32 5.58 -8.87
N THR A 95 11.49 5.59 -8.24
CA THR A 95 12.77 5.52 -8.98
C THR A 95 12.86 4.21 -9.74
N LEU A 96 12.52 3.09 -9.10
CA LEU A 96 12.53 1.78 -9.74
C LEU A 96 11.52 1.71 -10.90
N ALA A 97 10.29 2.19 -10.69
CA ALA A 97 9.26 2.25 -11.74
C ALA A 97 9.69 3.11 -12.92
N GLN A 98 10.32 4.26 -12.66
CA GLN A 98 10.84 5.15 -13.70
C GLN A 98 11.96 4.51 -14.51
N GLN A 99 12.93 3.87 -13.84
CA GLN A 99 14.09 3.24 -14.49
C GLN A 99 13.69 2.03 -15.36
N LEU A 100 12.69 1.28 -14.91
CA LEU A 100 12.21 0.08 -15.60
C LEU A 100 11.01 0.36 -16.52
N ALA A 101 10.52 1.61 -16.58
CA ALA A 101 9.32 2.03 -17.32
C ALA A 101 8.07 1.20 -16.93
N LEU A 102 7.86 0.97 -15.63
CA LEU A 102 6.78 0.13 -15.09
C LEU A 102 5.62 0.96 -14.54
N PRO A 103 4.39 0.42 -14.58
CA PRO A 103 3.28 0.90 -13.78
C PRO A 103 3.60 0.84 -12.28
N LEU A 104 3.20 1.87 -11.53
CA LEU A 104 3.31 1.92 -10.08
C LEU A 104 1.95 2.31 -9.48
N ASP A 105 1.36 1.41 -8.71
CA ASP A 105 0.18 1.72 -7.90
C ASP A 105 0.58 2.28 -6.53
N GLY A 106 -0.10 3.37 -6.14
CA GLY A 106 -0.01 3.91 -4.79
C GLY A 106 -1.35 3.77 -4.08
N PHE A 107 -1.37 3.09 -2.92
CA PHE A 107 -2.56 2.95 -2.10
C PHE A 107 -2.34 3.52 -0.70
N SER A 108 -3.36 4.19 -0.16
CA SER A 108 -3.34 4.64 1.23
C SER A 108 -3.20 3.44 2.17
N SER A 109 -2.35 3.54 3.22
CA SER A 109 -2.25 2.47 4.22
C SER A 109 -3.57 2.20 4.92
N PHE A 110 -4.39 3.23 5.13
CA PHE A 110 -5.72 3.07 5.71
C PHE A 110 -6.66 2.31 4.79
N LEU A 111 -6.58 2.51 3.47
CA LEU A 111 -7.35 1.72 2.51
C LEU A 111 -6.95 0.22 2.57
N LEU A 112 -5.66 -0.09 2.71
CA LEU A 112 -5.19 -1.47 2.88
C LEU A 112 -5.76 -2.09 4.17
N ILE A 113 -5.74 -1.34 5.28
CA ILE A 113 -6.33 -1.76 6.55
C ILE A 113 -7.84 -1.97 6.39
N ALA A 114 -8.56 -1.06 5.71
CA ALA A 114 -10.00 -1.20 5.46
C ALA A 114 -10.33 -2.49 4.71
N HIS A 115 -9.57 -2.81 3.67
CA HIS A 115 -9.72 -4.07 2.92
C HIS A 115 -9.44 -5.30 3.78
N ARG A 116 -8.38 -5.27 4.60
CA ARG A 116 -8.05 -6.35 5.52
C ARG A 116 -9.15 -6.58 6.56
N LEU A 117 -9.68 -5.51 7.17
CA LEU A 117 -10.78 -5.59 8.14
C LEU A 117 -12.05 -6.17 7.49
N ARG A 118 -12.36 -5.76 6.28
CA ARG A 118 -13.49 -6.34 5.53
C ARG A 118 -13.30 -7.83 5.24
N GLN A 119 -12.13 -8.23 4.82
CA GLN A 119 -11.79 -9.63 4.53
C GLN A 119 -11.89 -10.51 5.79
N ARG A 120 -11.56 -9.96 6.97
CA ARG A 120 -11.69 -10.64 8.25
C ARG A 120 -13.08 -10.56 8.88
N ALA A 121 -14.06 -9.96 8.17
CA ALA A 121 -15.42 -9.70 8.66
C ALA A 121 -15.46 -8.86 9.96
N GLU A 122 -14.45 -8.03 10.18
CA GLU A 122 -14.37 -7.12 11.34
C GLU A 122 -15.18 -5.83 11.12
N VAL A 123 -15.59 -5.55 9.87
CA VAL A 123 -16.46 -4.43 9.49
C VAL A 123 -17.63 -4.92 8.65
N GLY A 124 -18.82 -4.31 8.88
CA GLY A 124 -20.03 -4.55 8.11
C GLY A 124 -20.12 -3.66 6.86
N ASP A 125 -21.36 -3.50 6.36
CA ASP A 125 -21.65 -2.73 5.14
C ASP A 125 -21.79 -1.21 5.41
N GLN A 126 -21.94 -0.81 6.67
CA GLN A 126 -22.05 0.60 7.04
C GLN A 126 -20.70 1.31 6.93
N PRO A 127 -20.68 2.61 6.58
CA PRO A 127 -19.47 3.40 6.60
C PRO A 127 -18.79 3.39 7.98
N PHE A 128 -17.46 3.36 7.97
CA PHE A 128 -16.65 3.34 9.19
C PHE A 128 -15.41 4.22 9.05
N TRP A 129 -14.93 4.70 10.18
CA TRP A 129 -13.74 5.53 10.29
C TRP A 129 -12.56 4.71 10.78
N LEU A 130 -11.42 4.86 10.10
CA LEU A 130 -10.13 4.42 10.59
C LEU A 130 -9.41 5.60 11.23
N LEU A 131 -8.89 5.40 12.44
CA LEU A 131 -8.30 6.44 13.27
C LEU A 131 -6.87 6.07 13.66
N GLN A 132 -5.99 7.06 13.62
CA GLN A 132 -4.66 7.02 14.22
C GLN A 132 -4.44 8.25 15.09
N GLU A 133 -4.34 8.06 16.39
CA GLU A 133 -4.02 9.15 17.32
C GLU A 133 -2.57 9.58 17.17
N LEU A 134 -2.37 10.89 17.09
CA LEU A 134 -1.04 11.51 17.09
C LEU A 134 -0.89 12.34 18.36
N PRO A 135 -0.04 11.91 19.33
CA PRO A 135 0.12 12.63 20.59
C PRO A 135 0.36 14.12 20.37
N ARG A 136 -0.44 14.98 21.01
CA ARG A 136 -0.40 16.45 20.96
C ARG A 136 -0.68 17.08 19.58
N ARG A 137 -1.06 16.30 18.57
CA ARG A 137 -1.30 16.80 17.20
C ARG A 137 -2.74 16.63 16.75
N GLY A 138 -3.48 15.70 17.38
CA GLY A 138 -4.83 15.34 16.99
C GLY A 138 -4.95 13.90 16.48
N ILE A 139 -5.90 13.68 15.60
CA ILE A 139 -6.27 12.35 15.10
C ILE A 139 -6.22 12.38 13.58
N VAL A 140 -5.47 11.48 12.98
CA VAL A 140 -5.59 11.22 11.55
C VAL A 140 -6.75 10.26 11.34
N ALA A 141 -7.72 10.63 10.53
CA ALA A 141 -8.89 9.82 10.25
C ALA A 141 -9.23 9.80 8.76
N GLY A 142 -9.70 8.65 8.29
CA GLY A 142 -10.25 8.43 6.95
C GLY A 142 -11.54 7.62 7.03
N CYS A 143 -12.49 7.88 6.13
CA CYS A 143 -13.78 7.19 6.07
C CYS A 143 -13.85 6.22 4.90
N TYR A 144 -14.30 5.01 5.17
CA TYR A 144 -14.38 3.90 4.23
C TYR A 144 -15.76 3.28 4.22
N ALA A 145 -16.19 2.77 3.07
CA ALA A 145 -17.46 2.07 2.95
C ALA A 145 -17.37 0.96 1.91
N VAL A 146 -18.18 -0.06 2.08
CA VAL A 146 -18.38 -1.09 1.04
C VAL A 146 -18.99 -0.42 -0.19
N ASP A 147 -18.40 -0.71 -1.37
CA ASP A 147 -18.86 -0.19 -2.65
C ASP A 147 -18.44 -1.19 -3.74
N GLU A 148 -19.40 -1.84 -4.36
CA GLU A 148 -19.15 -2.87 -5.39
C GLU A 148 -18.44 -2.33 -6.65
N TRP A 149 -18.53 -1.02 -6.89
CA TRP A 149 -17.88 -0.36 -8.02
C TRP A 149 -16.44 0.08 -7.72
N ALA A 150 -16.08 0.12 -6.44
CA ALA A 150 -14.73 0.47 -6.05
C ALA A 150 -13.77 -0.72 -6.25
N LEU A 151 -12.51 -0.41 -6.54
CA LEU A 151 -11.47 -1.41 -6.69
C LEU A 151 -11.38 -2.29 -5.43
N GLY A 152 -11.64 -3.57 -5.60
CA GLY A 152 -11.62 -4.55 -4.50
C GLY A 152 -12.82 -4.46 -3.54
N GLY A 153 -13.84 -3.63 -3.80
CA GLY A 153 -15.10 -3.61 -3.06
C GLY A 153 -15.15 -2.66 -1.86
N ILE A 154 -14.14 -1.78 -1.67
CA ILE A 154 -14.11 -0.74 -0.63
C ILE A 154 -13.77 0.60 -1.27
N ALA A 155 -14.60 1.61 -1.03
CA ALA A 155 -14.36 2.99 -1.40
C ALA A 155 -13.77 3.79 -0.24
N GLU A 156 -12.74 4.60 -0.52
CA GLU A 156 -12.29 5.67 0.35
C GLU A 156 -13.25 6.85 0.15
N ARG A 157 -14.17 7.06 1.12
CA ARG A 157 -15.16 8.16 1.10
C ARG A 157 -14.55 9.47 1.50
N GLU A 158 -13.64 9.43 2.48
CA GLU A 158 -12.80 10.55 2.87
C GLU A 158 -11.36 10.06 3.03
N ALA A 159 -10.44 10.70 2.31
CA ALA A 159 -9.02 10.41 2.41
C ALA A 159 -8.51 10.75 3.82
N PRO A 160 -7.49 10.04 4.33
CA PRO A 160 -6.92 10.32 5.64
C PRO A 160 -6.44 11.76 5.77
N ARG A 161 -6.98 12.48 6.75
CA ARG A 161 -6.59 13.85 7.09
C ARG A 161 -6.55 14.07 8.60
N LEU A 162 -5.92 15.17 9.03
CA LEU A 162 -5.83 15.54 10.44
C LEU A 162 -7.12 16.21 10.92
N TYR A 163 -7.59 15.77 12.08
CA TYR A 163 -8.66 16.39 12.89
C TYR A 163 -8.08 16.81 14.23
N GLY A 164 -8.57 17.90 14.78
CA GLY A 164 -8.11 18.42 16.07
C GLY A 164 -8.49 17.51 17.24
N GLN A 165 -9.70 17.01 17.23
CA GLN A 165 -10.25 16.16 18.28
C GLN A 165 -11.27 15.16 17.71
N LEU A 166 -11.62 14.17 18.52
CA LEU A 166 -12.52 13.09 18.11
C LEU A 166 -13.95 13.58 17.77
N ASP A 167 -14.39 14.65 18.44
CA ASP A 167 -15.72 15.22 18.24
C ASP A 167 -15.85 16.01 16.92
N ASP A 168 -14.72 16.31 16.25
CA ASP A 168 -14.73 16.91 14.92
C ASP A 168 -15.11 15.91 13.82
N LEU A 169 -15.16 14.62 14.15
CA LEU A 169 -15.50 13.56 13.22
C LEU A 169 -17.01 13.34 13.15
N PRO A 170 -17.59 13.15 11.96
CA PRO A 170 -18.97 12.73 11.83
C PRO A 170 -19.27 11.45 12.61
N PRO A 171 -20.54 11.23 13.02
CA PRO A 171 -20.94 10.02 13.71
C PRO A 171 -20.72 8.79 12.81
N GLY A 172 -20.37 7.64 13.44
CA GLY A 172 -20.15 6.38 12.76
C GLY A 172 -19.28 5.42 13.58
N ALA A 173 -19.14 4.20 13.09
CA ALA A 173 -18.22 3.22 13.67
C ALA A 173 -16.78 3.71 13.56
N ARG A 174 -16.00 3.58 14.61
CA ARG A 174 -14.62 4.07 14.72
C ARG A 174 -13.72 2.93 15.12
N LEU A 175 -12.67 2.70 14.33
CA LEU A 175 -11.69 1.63 14.54
C LEU A 175 -10.28 2.20 14.49
N GLU A 176 -9.40 1.63 15.30
CA GLU A 176 -7.99 1.99 15.27
C GLU A 176 -7.31 1.49 13.98
N ALA A 177 -6.57 2.37 13.30
CA ALA A 177 -5.80 2.03 12.11
C ALA A 177 -4.50 1.31 12.51
N ARG A 178 -4.60 0.04 12.89
CA ARG A 178 -3.45 -0.80 13.24
C ARG A 178 -2.80 -1.39 11.99
N VAL A 179 -1.55 -1.05 11.76
CA VAL A 179 -0.76 -1.62 10.67
C VAL A 179 -0.37 -3.06 10.99
N ASP A 180 -0.65 -3.96 10.05
CA ASP A 180 -0.18 -5.35 10.02
C ASP A 180 0.62 -5.53 8.72
N PRO A 181 1.97 -5.34 8.75
CA PRO A 181 2.76 -5.21 7.53
C PRO A 181 2.62 -6.38 6.57
N ALA A 182 2.51 -7.61 7.07
CA ALA A 182 2.36 -8.79 6.22
C ALA A 182 0.96 -8.84 5.57
N ALA A 183 -0.09 -8.69 6.36
CA ALA A 183 -1.45 -8.74 5.85
C ALA A 183 -1.81 -7.50 5.00
N ASP A 184 -1.24 -6.33 5.30
CA ASP A 184 -1.44 -5.12 4.49
C ASP A 184 -0.70 -5.23 3.13
N VAL A 185 0.44 -5.92 3.08
CA VAL A 185 1.14 -6.25 1.82
C VAL A 185 0.31 -7.21 0.96
N GLU A 186 -0.39 -8.18 1.56
CA GLU A 186 -1.32 -9.05 0.82
C GLU A 186 -2.41 -8.23 0.13
N GLN A 187 -3.00 -7.25 0.85
CA GLN A 187 -4.00 -6.35 0.26
C GLN A 187 -3.38 -5.48 -0.85
N LEU A 188 -2.15 -5.00 -0.66
CA LEU A 188 -1.44 -4.21 -1.65
C LEU A 188 -1.21 -5.00 -2.96
N LEU A 189 -0.76 -6.26 -2.85
CA LEU A 189 -0.63 -7.16 -4.00
C LEU A 189 -1.99 -7.42 -4.67
N ARG A 190 -3.03 -7.71 -3.87
CA ARG A 190 -4.37 -7.97 -4.39
C ARG A 190 -4.94 -6.77 -5.14
N LEU A 191 -4.88 -5.57 -4.57
CA LEU A 191 -5.42 -4.37 -5.20
C LEU A 191 -4.66 -4.00 -6.47
N SER A 192 -3.33 -4.10 -6.46
CA SER A 192 -2.51 -3.84 -7.64
C SER A 192 -2.76 -4.87 -8.75
N GLY A 193 -2.97 -6.14 -8.39
CA GLY A 193 -3.39 -7.17 -9.34
C GLY A 193 -4.75 -6.86 -9.98
N LEU A 194 -5.74 -6.44 -9.19
CA LEU A 194 -7.05 -6.01 -9.70
C LEU A 194 -6.94 -4.76 -10.59
N ALA A 195 -6.10 -3.79 -10.23
CA ALA A 195 -5.83 -2.61 -11.04
C ALA A 195 -5.20 -2.99 -12.40
N ALA A 196 -4.31 -3.99 -12.41
CA ALA A 196 -3.73 -4.52 -13.64
C ALA A 196 -4.80 -5.15 -14.55
N VAL A 197 -5.71 -5.97 -14.00
CA VAL A 197 -6.84 -6.56 -14.72
C VAL A 197 -7.77 -5.49 -15.29
N ALA A 198 -8.02 -4.42 -14.53
CA ALA A 198 -8.83 -3.29 -14.97
C ALA A 198 -8.11 -2.40 -16.02
N GLY A 199 -6.89 -2.72 -16.42
CA GLY A 199 -6.13 -1.95 -17.40
C GLY A 199 -5.63 -0.60 -16.90
N SER A 200 -5.48 -0.43 -15.56
CA SER A 200 -4.96 0.82 -14.99
C SER A 200 -3.54 1.10 -15.47
N ALA A 201 -3.32 2.27 -16.06
CA ALA A 201 -2.01 2.72 -16.52
C ALA A 201 -1.02 2.98 -15.37
N ALA A 202 -1.51 3.32 -14.19
CA ALA A 202 -0.76 3.55 -12.96
C ALA A 202 0.57 4.33 -13.17
N PRO A 203 0.53 5.57 -13.66
CA PRO A 203 1.74 6.34 -13.93
C PRO A 203 2.47 6.65 -12.61
N TRP A 204 3.73 6.24 -12.50
CA TRP A 204 4.55 6.42 -11.30
C TRP A 204 4.67 7.88 -10.84
N ALA A 205 4.57 8.83 -11.77
CA ALA A 205 4.69 10.26 -11.46
C ALA A 205 3.60 10.76 -10.49
N ASN A 206 2.43 10.13 -10.50
CA ASN A 206 1.29 10.50 -9.66
C ASN A 206 1.37 9.93 -8.23
N VAL A 207 2.27 8.96 -7.98
CA VAL A 207 2.38 8.32 -6.67
C VAL A 207 3.21 9.19 -5.74
N LEU A 208 2.57 9.81 -4.76
CA LEU A 208 3.19 10.68 -3.77
C LEU A 208 2.91 10.17 -2.35
N PRO A 209 3.84 10.39 -1.40
CA PRO A 209 3.55 10.10 0.00
C PRO A 209 2.39 10.95 0.51
N LEU A 210 1.49 10.33 1.25
CA LEU A 210 0.36 11.00 1.90
C LEU A 210 0.80 11.56 3.26
N TYR A 211 0.69 12.88 3.41
CA TYR A 211 1.02 13.59 4.64
C TYR A 211 -0.24 14.25 5.22
N PRO A 212 -0.95 13.59 6.14
CA PRO A 212 -2.10 14.21 6.82
C PRO A 212 -1.70 15.38 7.70
N THR A 213 -0.42 15.43 8.11
CA THR A 213 0.14 16.54 8.89
C THR A 213 1.27 17.19 8.09
N SER A 214 1.23 18.52 7.95
CA SER A 214 2.38 19.24 7.39
C SER A 214 3.60 19.06 8.30
N PRO A 215 4.77 18.69 7.76
CA PRO A 215 6.02 18.68 8.54
C PRO A 215 6.50 20.09 8.88
N VAL A 216 5.96 21.11 8.22
CA VAL A 216 6.24 22.52 8.46
C VAL A 216 5.09 23.07 9.30
N PRO A 217 5.36 23.68 10.48
CA PRO A 217 4.34 24.42 11.21
C PRO A 217 3.75 25.46 10.26
N GLN A 218 2.42 25.50 10.14
CA GLN A 218 1.78 26.61 9.48
C GLN A 218 2.00 27.86 10.36
N PRO A 219 2.37 29.00 9.78
CA PRO A 219 2.62 30.23 10.53
C PRO A 219 1.36 30.73 11.23
#